data_fa924ead875facbc1d14d65a8ea0e17e
#
_entry.id   fa924ead875facbc1d14d65a8ea0e17e
#
_cell.length_a   1.000
_cell.length_b   1.000
_cell.length_c   1.000
_cell.angle_alpha   90.00
_cell.angle_beta   90.00
_cell.angle_gamma   90.00
#
_symmetry.space_group_name_H-M   'P 1'
#
loop_
_entity.id
_entity.type
_entity.pdbx_description
1 polymer ?
#
loop_
_entity_poly.entity_id
_entity_poly.type
_entity_poly.pdbx_seq_one_letter_code
_entity_poly.pdbx_strand_id
1 'polypeptide(L)'
;MSTGLSTAFIQLFDAEVKQAYQGSAVLNNVCRMRTGVVGSTANFPNVGKGQATVRTPQTDVVPLNTSFGTTSVSLTDYNASEYSDIFNQQKVNFDERRELAQVVGNAIGRRQDQVIIDALSSASAGTTVANTVVTTGSASASDLNVGKILSAKKALDAKNVPPTDRHLIIHANNLSALLGDERAISGDFQNIRALVAGQINTFLGFTVHMIGDRDEGGLAIDGSSDRICYAFHKMAVACAVGIAPKTEVNYIPEKTSFLVTSMLSMGASVIDTDGLVDVTCRES
;
A
#
# COMPACT_ATOMS: atom_id res chain seq x y z
N MET A 1 -56.40 -34.33 12.54
CA MET A 1 -55.47 -33.40 11.83
C MET A 1 -54.15 -33.41 12.58
N SER A 2 -53.11 -33.91 11.98
CA SER A 2 -51.79 -34.04 12.61
C SER A 2 -51.12 -32.68 12.68
N THR A 3 -50.94 -32.14 13.89
CA THR A 3 -50.26 -30.89 14.18
C THR A 3 -48.72 -31.06 14.32
N GLY A 4 -48.19 -32.21 13.90
CA GLY A 4 -46.80 -32.59 14.09
C GLY A 4 -45.81 -32.13 12.99
N LEU A 5 -46.26 -31.38 11.99
CA LEU A 5 -45.41 -30.98 10.86
C LEU A 5 -44.72 -29.61 11.04
N SER A 6 -44.98 -28.88 12.14
CA SER A 6 -44.41 -27.54 12.34
C SER A 6 -42.95 -27.52 12.81
N THR A 7 -42.42 -28.68 13.23
CA THR A 7 -41.03 -28.78 13.74
C THR A 7 -40.02 -29.37 12.70
N ALA A 8 -40.49 -29.76 11.53
CA ALA A 8 -39.63 -30.30 10.47
C ALA A 8 -39.36 -29.31 9.34
N PHE A 9 -39.28 -28.01 9.64
CA PHE A 9 -38.74 -27.05 8.66
C PHE A 9 -37.23 -27.23 8.61
N ILE A 10 -36.81 -27.95 7.59
CA ILE A 10 -35.39 -27.94 7.17
C ILE A 10 -35.10 -26.52 6.66
N GLN A 11 -34.31 -25.75 7.40
CA GLN A 11 -33.79 -24.50 6.88
C GLN A 11 -32.89 -24.83 5.73
N LEU A 12 -33.32 -24.50 4.52
CA LEU A 12 -32.49 -24.58 3.34
C LEU A 12 -31.55 -23.36 3.39
N PHE A 13 -30.28 -23.59 3.67
CA PHE A 13 -29.28 -22.56 3.53
C PHE A 13 -28.93 -22.41 2.06
N ASP A 14 -28.77 -21.16 1.60
CA ASP A 14 -28.26 -20.87 0.27
C ASP A 14 -26.84 -21.45 0.12
N ALA A 15 -26.53 -22.00 -1.05
CA ALA A 15 -25.19 -22.52 -1.35
C ALA A 15 -24.18 -21.40 -1.63
N GLU A 16 -24.68 -20.17 -1.86
CA GLU A 16 -23.85 -18.99 -2.08
C GLU A 16 -23.76 -18.15 -0.79
N VAL A 17 -22.53 -18.02 -0.27
CA VAL A 17 -22.23 -17.16 0.88
C VAL A 17 -21.74 -15.82 0.37
N LYS A 18 -22.46 -14.75 0.74
CA LYS A 18 -21.97 -13.39 0.53
C LYS A 18 -20.96 -13.03 1.63
N GLN A 19 -19.70 -12.98 1.28
CA GLN A 19 -18.69 -12.40 2.18
C GLN A 19 -18.86 -10.89 2.32
N ALA A 20 -18.52 -10.35 3.48
CA ALA A 20 -18.39 -8.91 3.65
C ALA A 20 -17.32 -8.35 2.70
N TYR A 21 -17.55 -7.15 2.16
CA TYR A 21 -16.52 -6.50 1.35
C TYR A 21 -15.26 -6.26 2.17
N GLN A 22 -14.13 -6.75 1.68
CA GLN A 22 -12.84 -6.67 2.34
C GLN A 22 -11.80 -6.09 1.37
N GLY A 23 -10.91 -5.25 1.89
CA GLY A 23 -9.74 -4.83 1.12
C GLY A 23 -8.79 -6.01 0.90
N SER A 24 -8.28 -6.13 -0.31
CA SER A 24 -7.15 -7.00 -0.65
C SER A 24 -5.86 -6.19 -0.74
N ALA A 25 -4.71 -6.86 -0.90
CA ALA A 25 -3.44 -6.17 -1.12
C ALA A 25 -3.47 -5.30 -2.39
N VAL A 26 -3.11 -4.03 -2.25
CA VAL A 26 -3.07 -3.04 -3.34
C VAL A 26 -1.63 -2.64 -3.67
N LEU A 27 -0.73 -2.64 -2.67
CA LEU A 27 0.64 -2.15 -2.79
C LEU A 27 1.63 -3.25 -3.22
N ASN A 28 1.16 -4.20 -4.03
CA ASN A 28 2.04 -5.23 -4.57
C ASN A 28 3.04 -4.63 -5.56
N ASN A 29 4.32 -4.94 -5.35
CA ASN A 29 5.41 -4.57 -6.27
C ASN A 29 5.68 -3.06 -6.45
N VAL A 30 5.20 -2.21 -5.52
CA VAL A 30 5.46 -0.76 -5.53
C VAL A 30 6.83 -0.39 -4.94
N CYS A 31 7.49 -1.32 -4.26
CA CYS A 31 8.77 -1.16 -3.57
C CYS A 31 9.88 -1.98 -4.25
N ARG A 32 11.15 -1.68 -3.91
CA ARG A 32 12.27 -2.53 -4.22
C ARG A 32 12.21 -3.79 -3.36
N MET A 33 11.72 -4.89 -3.92
CA MET A 33 11.50 -6.14 -3.18
C MET A 33 12.75 -7.03 -3.22
N ARG A 34 13.05 -7.65 -2.07
CA ARG A 34 13.99 -8.76 -1.93
C ARG A 34 13.27 -9.94 -1.29
N THR A 35 13.04 -10.97 -2.06
CA THR A 35 12.35 -12.19 -1.62
C THR A 35 13.33 -13.28 -1.18
N GLY A 36 12.87 -14.23 -0.37
CA GLY A 36 13.68 -15.37 0.08
C GLY A 36 14.82 -14.97 1.02
N VAL A 37 14.59 -13.96 1.86
CA VAL A 37 15.58 -13.53 2.85
C VAL A 37 15.71 -14.59 3.93
N VAL A 38 16.93 -15.05 4.16
CA VAL A 38 17.30 -15.96 5.25
C VAL A 38 17.87 -15.14 6.39
N GLY A 39 17.27 -15.24 7.58
CA GLY A 39 17.63 -14.46 8.77
C GLY A 39 16.59 -13.40 9.11
N SER A 40 16.84 -12.66 10.18
CA SER A 40 15.88 -11.64 10.71
C SER A 40 16.00 -10.27 10.09
N THR A 41 17.04 -10.01 9.29
CA THR A 41 17.32 -8.70 8.69
C THR A 41 17.81 -8.83 7.26
N ALA A 42 17.42 -7.90 6.40
CA ALA A 42 17.94 -7.73 5.05
C ALA A 42 18.64 -6.37 4.93
N ASN A 43 19.84 -6.37 4.37
CA ASN A 43 20.61 -5.16 4.16
C ASN A 43 20.53 -4.72 2.70
N PHE A 44 20.18 -3.45 2.49
CA PHE A 44 20.11 -2.82 1.19
C PHE A 44 21.25 -1.80 1.04
N PRO A 45 22.22 -2.05 0.17
CA PRO A 45 23.32 -1.12 -0.05
C PRO A 45 22.84 0.13 -0.78
N ASN A 46 23.37 1.27 -0.38
CA ASN A 46 23.14 2.59 -0.93
C ASN A 46 24.50 3.21 -1.27
N VAL A 47 24.60 3.88 -2.40
CA VAL A 47 25.83 4.54 -2.88
C VAL A 47 25.54 6.04 -3.01
N GLY A 48 26.38 6.86 -2.40
CA GLY A 48 26.26 8.31 -2.41
C GLY A 48 26.55 8.93 -3.78
N LYS A 49 26.29 10.22 -3.88
CA LYS A 49 26.50 11.02 -5.10
C LYS A 49 27.99 11.36 -5.25
N GLY A 50 28.51 11.35 -6.48
CA GLY A 50 29.85 11.78 -6.81
C GLY A 50 29.85 13.09 -7.61
N GLN A 51 30.90 13.90 -7.46
CA GLN A 51 31.04 15.16 -8.17
C GLN A 51 32.33 15.15 -9.01
N ALA A 52 32.23 15.44 -10.32
CA ALA A 52 33.39 15.50 -11.20
C ALA A 52 34.30 16.70 -10.86
N THR A 53 35.59 16.48 -10.87
CA THR A 53 36.62 17.54 -10.69
C THR A 53 37.22 17.95 -12.01
N VAL A 54 37.64 19.20 -12.09
CA VAL A 54 38.36 19.72 -13.27
C VAL A 54 39.76 19.08 -13.35
N ARG A 55 40.08 18.50 -14.50
CA ARG A 55 41.41 17.94 -14.74
C ARG A 55 42.39 19.05 -15.15
N THR A 56 43.52 19.11 -14.47
CA THR A 56 44.67 19.89 -14.93
C THR A 56 45.64 18.99 -15.71
N PRO A 57 46.21 19.42 -16.86
CA PRO A 57 47.18 18.62 -17.58
C PRO A 57 48.36 18.22 -16.68
N GLN A 58 48.84 16.98 -16.82
CA GLN A 58 49.98 16.41 -16.08
C GLN A 58 49.84 16.34 -14.55
N THR A 59 48.61 16.38 -14.00
CA THR A 59 48.32 16.11 -12.60
C THR A 59 47.70 14.74 -12.38
N ASP A 60 47.86 14.17 -11.20
CA ASP A 60 47.29 12.92 -10.81
C ASP A 60 45.74 12.99 -10.81
N VAL A 61 45.08 11.84 -11.06
CA VAL A 61 43.64 11.74 -11.03
C VAL A 61 43.16 11.79 -9.57
N VAL A 62 42.24 12.70 -9.26
CA VAL A 62 41.60 12.79 -7.95
C VAL A 62 40.40 11.81 -7.91
N PRO A 63 40.41 10.79 -7.03
CA PRO A 63 39.29 9.85 -6.88
C PRO A 63 38.09 10.54 -6.27
N LEU A 64 36.89 10.14 -6.69
CA LEU A 64 35.58 10.71 -6.21
C LEU A 64 35.26 10.45 -4.74
N ASN A 65 35.90 9.44 -4.13
CA ASN A 65 35.64 9.02 -2.72
C ASN A 65 34.15 8.91 -2.39
N THR A 66 33.38 8.18 -3.22
CA THR A 66 31.94 7.99 -3.02
C THR A 66 31.65 7.28 -1.69
N SER A 67 30.70 7.79 -0.92
CA SER A 67 30.27 7.16 0.32
C SER A 67 29.38 5.94 0.02
N PHE A 68 29.57 4.88 0.80
CA PHE A 68 28.71 3.70 0.78
C PHE A 68 27.94 3.62 2.09
N GLY A 69 26.62 3.46 2.01
CA GLY A 69 25.74 3.26 3.14
C GLY A 69 24.99 1.95 3.04
N THR A 70 24.36 1.54 4.13
CA THR A 70 23.51 0.36 4.16
C THR A 70 22.27 0.65 4.99
N THR A 71 21.09 0.36 4.45
CA THR A 71 19.83 0.42 5.18
C THR A 71 19.41 -0.99 5.54
N SER A 72 19.20 -1.26 6.84
CA SER A 72 18.76 -2.54 7.34
C SER A 72 17.23 -2.57 7.46
N VAL A 73 16.62 -3.64 6.99
CA VAL A 73 15.19 -3.92 7.10
C VAL A 73 15.00 -5.14 7.98
N SER A 74 14.35 -5.00 9.13
CA SER A 74 14.02 -6.11 10.02
C SER A 74 12.76 -6.81 9.55
N LEU A 75 12.76 -8.13 9.56
CA LEU A 75 11.59 -8.96 9.25
C LEU A 75 10.75 -9.16 10.50
N THR A 76 9.43 -9.07 10.34
CA THR A 76 8.44 -9.42 11.36
C THR A 76 7.52 -10.49 10.82
N ASP A 77 7.20 -11.47 11.64
CA ASP A 77 6.35 -12.59 11.28
C ASP A 77 4.90 -12.28 11.64
N TYR A 78 4.01 -12.49 10.69
CA TYR A 78 2.58 -12.30 10.82
C TYR A 78 1.85 -13.58 10.47
N ASN A 79 0.79 -13.87 11.21
CA ASN A 79 -0.14 -14.96 10.90
C ASN A 79 -1.57 -14.50 11.09
N ALA A 80 -2.46 -14.99 10.25
CA ALA A 80 -3.90 -14.91 10.42
C ALA A 80 -4.45 -16.34 10.35
N SER A 81 -5.25 -16.74 11.33
CA SER A 81 -5.69 -18.13 11.46
C SER A 81 -7.12 -18.20 11.96
N GLU A 82 -7.90 -19.14 11.42
CA GLU A 82 -9.28 -19.42 11.84
C GLU A 82 -9.53 -20.93 11.86
N TYR A 83 -10.39 -21.39 12.77
CA TYR A 83 -10.78 -22.80 12.88
C TYR A 83 -12.12 -23.07 12.20
N SER A 84 -12.19 -24.15 11.41
CA SER A 84 -13.41 -24.70 10.87
C SER A 84 -13.69 -26.04 11.53
N ASP A 85 -14.80 -26.14 12.24
CA ASP A 85 -15.23 -27.36 12.94
C ASP A 85 -15.88 -28.35 11.96
N ILE A 86 -15.47 -29.62 12.03
CA ILE A 86 -15.98 -30.69 11.16
C ILE A 86 -17.49 -30.87 11.29
N PHE A 87 -18.02 -30.79 12.54
CA PHE A 87 -19.45 -30.98 12.79
C PHE A 87 -20.27 -29.81 12.25
N ASN A 88 -19.75 -28.59 12.31
CA ASN A 88 -20.40 -27.43 11.75
C ASN A 88 -20.40 -27.45 10.23
N GLN A 89 -19.28 -27.89 9.62
CA GLN A 89 -19.17 -28.05 8.17
C GLN A 89 -20.25 -29.00 7.60
N GLN A 90 -20.64 -30.03 8.34
CA GLN A 90 -21.69 -30.95 7.90
C GLN A 90 -23.11 -30.37 8.01
N LYS A 91 -23.31 -29.31 8.77
CA LYS A 91 -24.61 -28.66 8.97
C LYS A 91 -24.86 -27.52 7.96
N VAL A 92 -23.82 -27.03 7.30
CA VAL A 92 -23.90 -25.95 6.31
C VAL A 92 -23.79 -26.52 4.91
N ASN A 93 -24.39 -25.85 3.92
CA ASN A 93 -24.43 -26.28 2.53
C ASN A 93 -23.37 -25.59 1.63
N PHE A 94 -22.33 -25.01 2.24
CA PHE A 94 -21.23 -24.37 1.56
C PHE A 94 -19.90 -24.81 2.13
N ASP A 95 -18.78 -24.63 1.39
CA ASP A 95 -17.44 -24.97 1.86
C ASP A 95 -16.86 -23.85 2.73
N GLU A 96 -17.08 -23.94 4.04
CA GLU A 96 -16.60 -22.98 5.03
C GLU A 96 -15.07 -22.77 4.96
N ARG A 97 -14.29 -23.83 4.72
CA ARG A 97 -12.82 -23.75 4.65
C ARG A 97 -12.34 -22.88 3.49
N ARG A 98 -13.02 -22.95 2.35
CA ARG A 98 -12.72 -22.11 1.19
C ARG A 98 -12.97 -20.63 1.48
N GLU A 99 -14.12 -20.34 2.11
CA GLU A 99 -14.48 -18.98 2.48
C GLU A 99 -13.52 -18.40 3.53
N LEU A 100 -13.18 -19.18 4.56
CA LEU A 100 -12.21 -18.79 5.57
C LEU A 100 -10.80 -18.58 4.99
N ALA A 101 -10.36 -19.42 4.04
CA ALA A 101 -9.09 -19.24 3.36
C ALA A 101 -9.00 -17.89 2.63
N GLN A 102 -10.10 -17.45 2.03
CA GLN A 102 -10.16 -16.13 1.37
C GLN A 102 -10.12 -14.98 2.40
N VAL A 103 -10.87 -15.09 3.49
CA VAL A 103 -10.87 -14.09 4.58
C VAL A 103 -9.48 -13.92 5.18
N VAL A 104 -8.83 -15.04 5.54
CA VAL A 104 -7.49 -15.07 6.12
C VAL A 104 -6.43 -14.58 5.14
N GLY A 105 -6.55 -14.94 3.84
CA GLY A 105 -5.68 -14.45 2.78
C GLY A 105 -5.77 -12.93 2.59
N ASN A 106 -6.99 -12.38 2.60
CA ASN A 106 -7.20 -10.93 2.51
C ASN A 106 -6.65 -10.18 3.74
N ALA A 107 -6.75 -10.77 4.95
CA ALA A 107 -6.19 -10.19 6.17
C ALA A 107 -4.66 -10.04 6.07
N ILE A 108 -3.97 -11.09 5.59
CA ILE A 108 -2.52 -11.02 5.34
C ILE A 108 -2.17 -10.02 4.24
N GLY A 109 -2.99 -9.91 3.19
CA GLY A 109 -2.80 -8.89 2.14
C GLY A 109 -2.90 -7.45 2.69
N ARG A 110 -3.88 -7.18 3.57
CA ARG A 110 -3.99 -5.87 4.26
C ARG A 110 -2.79 -5.61 5.16
N ARG A 111 -2.29 -6.63 5.87
CA ARG A 111 -1.09 -6.50 6.72
C ARG A 111 0.15 -6.18 5.87
N GLN A 112 0.28 -6.75 4.67
CA GLN A 112 1.35 -6.40 3.74
C GLN A 112 1.32 -4.92 3.36
N ASP A 113 0.14 -4.38 3.01
CA ASP A 113 -0.03 -2.96 2.72
C ASP A 113 0.31 -2.10 3.95
N GLN A 114 -0.11 -2.52 5.16
CA GLN A 114 0.18 -1.80 6.41
C GLN A 114 1.68 -1.67 6.67
N VAL A 115 2.46 -2.75 6.49
CA VAL A 115 3.91 -2.72 6.67
C VAL A 115 4.59 -1.70 5.76
N ILE A 116 4.11 -1.56 4.52
CA ILE A 116 4.63 -0.56 3.58
C ILE A 116 4.25 0.85 4.02
N ILE A 117 2.98 1.08 4.40
CA ILE A 117 2.49 2.39 4.86
C ILE A 117 3.19 2.82 6.14
N ASP A 118 3.39 1.91 7.10
CA ASP A 118 4.11 2.18 8.35
C ASP A 118 5.57 2.59 8.08
N ALA A 119 6.22 1.94 7.11
CA ALA A 119 7.57 2.32 6.71
C ALA A 119 7.62 3.72 6.07
N LEU A 120 6.61 4.09 5.27
CA LEU A 120 6.50 5.42 4.68
C LEU A 120 6.21 6.48 5.76
N SER A 121 5.29 6.21 6.69
CA SER A 121 4.89 7.13 7.74
C SER A 121 5.98 7.35 8.80
N SER A 122 6.78 6.32 9.10
CA SER A 122 7.88 6.39 10.06
C SER A 122 9.12 7.11 9.52
N ALA A 123 9.24 7.20 8.19
CA ALA A 123 10.34 7.90 7.55
C ALA A 123 10.07 9.41 7.54
N SER A 124 11.12 10.19 7.86
CA SER A 124 11.06 11.63 7.60
C SER A 124 11.17 11.87 6.10
N ALA A 125 10.07 12.22 5.45
CA ALA A 125 10.06 12.52 4.02
C ALA A 125 11.05 13.64 3.68
N GLY A 126 11.70 13.54 2.53
CA GLY A 126 12.64 14.57 2.05
C GLY A 126 11.93 15.90 1.75
N THR A 127 10.64 15.86 1.51
CA THR A 127 9.80 17.05 1.27
C THR A 127 8.35 16.74 1.67
N THR A 128 7.69 17.72 2.30
CA THR A 128 6.26 17.66 2.63
C THR A 128 5.51 18.74 1.85
N VAL A 129 4.44 18.36 1.17
CA VAL A 129 3.50 19.28 0.52
C VAL A 129 2.39 19.60 1.53
N ALA A 130 2.29 20.88 1.91
CA ALA A 130 1.34 21.32 2.93
C ALA A 130 -0.12 21.18 2.43
N ASN A 131 -1.06 21.06 3.39
CA ASN A 131 -2.49 21.01 3.13
C ASN A 131 -3.03 22.30 2.49
N THR A 132 -2.30 23.42 2.60
CA THR A 132 -2.67 24.75 2.07
C THR A 132 -2.30 24.96 0.60
N VAL A 133 -1.63 24.00 -0.05
CA VAL A 133 -1.29 24.10 -1.47
C VAL A 133 -2.56 23.89 -2.31
N VAL A 134 -2.89 24.89 -3.13
CA VAL A 134 -4.05 24.89 -4.02
C VAL A 134 -3.63 25.03 -5.48
N THR A 135 -4.47 24.58 -6.40
CA THR A 135 -4.21 24.68 -7.85
C THR A 135 -4.30 26.14 -8.32
N THR A 136 -5.26 26.91 -7.77
CA THR A 136 -5.50 28.33 -8.07
C THR A 136 -6.07 29.03 -6.84
N GLY A 137 -5.83 30.34 -6.73
CA GLY A 137 -6.36 31.17 -5.66
C GLY A 137 -5.41 31.32 -4.49
N SER A 138 -5.94 31.81 -3.35
CA SER A 138 -5.17 31.99 -2.12
C SER A 138 -4.97 30.67 -1.40
N ALA A 139 -3.84 30.52 -0.74
CA ALA A 139 -3.52 29.34 0.05
C ALA A 139 -4.60 29.10 1.12
N SER A 140 -5.23 27.92 1.08
CA SER A 140 -6.23 27.48 2.06
C SER A 140 -6.17 25.99 2.23
N ALA A 141 -6.53 25.50 3.42
CA ALA A 141 -6.59 24.07 3.66
C ALA A 141 -7.56 23.41 2.66
N SER A 142 -7.07 22.45 1.91
CA SER A 142 -7.80 21.79 0.82
C SER A 142 -7.50 20.31 0.77
N ASP A 143 -8.37 19.55 0.16
CA ASP A 143 -8.13 18.15 -0.16
C ASP A 143 -7.20 18.02 -1.36
N LEU A 144 -6.97 16.79 -1.83
CA LEU A 144 -6.09 16.51 -2.95
C LEU A 144 -6.54 17.26 -4.20
N ASN A 145 -5.63 18.03 -4.78
CA ASN A 145 -5.85 18.79 -6.00
C ASN A 145 -4.64 18.66 -6.94
N VAL A 146 -4.80 19.10 -8.18
CA VAL A 146 -3.73 19.05 -9.20
C VAL A 146 -2.47 19.79 -8.75
N GLY A 147 -2.63 20.92 -8.03
CA GLY A 147 -1.51 21.73 -7.53
C GLY A 147 -0.62 20.98 -6.55
N LYS A 148 -1.19 20.14 -5.67
CA LYS A 148 -0.43 19.31 -4.73
C LYS A 148 0.37 18.22 -5.46
N ILE A 149 -0.22 17.57 -6.45
CA ILE A 149 0.47 16.53 -7.25
C ILE A 149 1.59 17.17 -8.08
N LEU A 150 1.38 18.34 -8.65
CA LEU A 150 2.43 19.11 -9.34
C LEU A 150 3.56 19.50 -8.38
N SER A 151 3.23 19.90 -7.15
CA SER A 151 4.23 20.23 -6.13
C SER A 151 5.05 19.02 -5.72
N ALA A 152 4.39 17.85 -5.53
CA ALA A 152 5.08 16.59 -5.26
C ALA A 152 5.98 16.18 -6.43
N LYS A 153 5.50 16.29 -7.67
CA LYS A 153 6.31 16.04 -8.86
C LYS A 153 7.52 16.97 -8.93
N LYS A 154 7.32 18.27 -8.73
CA LYS A 154 8.40 19.27 -8.70
C LYS A 154 9.45 18.91 -7.65
N ALA A 155 9.05 18.47 -6.46
CA ALA A 155 9.96 18.07 -5.39
C ALA A 155 10.84 16.89 -5.80
N LEU A 156 10.28 15.86 -6.41
CA LEU A 156 11.02 14.69 -6.91
C LEU A 156 11.95 15.08 -8.10
N ASP A 157 11.46 15.90 -9.02
CA ASP A 157 12.26 16.35 -10.18
C ASP A 157 13.44 17.22 -9.73
N ALA A 158 13.25 18.10 -8.73
CA ALA A 158 14.31 18.92 -8.14
C ALA A 158 15.42 18.08 -7.48
N LYS A 159 15.10 16.89 -7.00
CA LYS A 159 16.05 15.92 -6.45
C LYS A 159 16.64 14.97 -7.50
N ASN A 160 16.31 15.16 -8.78
CA ASN A 160 16.72 14.32 -9.90
C ASN A 160 16.27 12.85 -9.78
N VAL A 161 15.14 12.60 -9.13
CA VAL A 161 14.54 11.27 -9.05
C VAL A 161 14.02 10.89 -10.44
N PRO A 162 14.28 9.66 -10.95
CA PRO A 162 13.80 9.23 -12.26
C PRO A 162 12.29 9.41 -12.42
N PRO A 163 11.79 9.81 -13.61
CA PRO A 163 10.36 10.04 -13.83
C PRO A 163 9.55 8.74 -13.99
N THR A 164 10.22 7.60 -14.15
CA THR A 164 9.61 6.27 -14.24
C THR A 164 9.39 5.69 -12.85
N ASP A 165 8.49 4.68 -12.73
CA ASP A 165 8.26 3.93 -11.49
C ASP A 165 7.96 4.83 -10.26
N ARG A 166 7.23 5.91 -10.48
CA ARG A 166 6.70 6.77 -9.41
C ARG A 166 5.30 6.32 -9.03
N HIS A 167 5.07 6.16 -7.75
CA HIS A 167 3.80 5.72 -7.18
C HIS A 167 3.20 6.82 -6.31
N LEU A 168 1.87 6.90 -6.31
CA LEU A 168 1.10 7.81 -5.46
C LEU A 168 0.02 6.98 -4.75
N ILE A 169 0.06 6.96 -3.43
CA ILE A 169 -0.94 6.30 -2.59
C ILE A 169 -1.93 7.36 -2.11
N ILE A 170 -3.21 7.17 -2.41
CA ILE A 170 -4.30 8.08 -2.06
C ILE A 170 -5.48 7.33 -1.46
N HIS A 171 -6.31 8.05 -0.72
CA HIS A 171 -7.57 7.54 -0.22
C HIS A 171 -8.71 7.80 -1.23
N ALA A 172 -9.82 7.07 -1.10
CA ALA A 172 -10.99 7.23 -1.95
C ALA A 172 -11.58 8.66 -1.91
N ASN A 173 -11.59 9.31 -0.72
CA ASN A 173 -12.04 10.69 -0.57
C ASN A 173 -11.15 11.64 -1.38
N ASN A 174 -9.83 11.47 -1.27
CA ASN A 174 -8.86 12.29 -2.01
C ASN A 174 -8.98 12.10 -3.53
N LEU A 175 -9.31 10.86 -3.99
CA LEU A 175 -9.61 10.62 -5.40
C LEU A 175 -10.85 11.38 -5.84
N SER A 176 -11.91 11.36 -5.03
CA SER A 176 -13.16 12.11 -5.31
C SER A 176 -12.89 13.62 -5.43
N ALA A 177 -12.09 14.17 -4.51
CA ALA A 177 -11.70 15.58 -4.56
C ALA A 177 -10.88 15.93 -5.81
N LEU A 178 -9.93 15.06 -6.19
CA LEU A 178 -9.14 15.23 -7.41
C LEU A 178 -10.00 15.19 -8.68
N LEU A 179 -11.01 14.29 -8.72
CA LEU A 179 -11.96 14.23 -9.83
C LEU A 179 -12.91 15.45 -9.86
N GLY A 180 -13.10 16.13 -8.73
CA GLY A 180 -13.85 17.39 -8.64
C GLY A 180 -13.05 18.64 -9.05
N ASP A 181 -11.73 18.55 -9.20
CA ASP A 181 -10.89 19.66 -9.64
C ASP A 181 -11.10 19.91 -11.16
N GLU A 182 -11.61 21.09 -11.52
CA GLU A 182 -11.91 21.47 -12.92
C GLU A 182 -10.71 21.27 -13.86
N ARG A 183 -9.48 21.40 -13.35
CA ARG A 183 -8.26 21.19 -14.15
C ARG A 183 -7.93 19.74 -14.40
N ALA A 184 -8.38 18.83 -13.53
CA ALA A 184 -8.26 17.40 -13.77
C ALA A 184 -9.24 16.92 -14.84
N ILE A 185 -10.36 17.64 -15.01
CA ILE A 185 -11.49 17.28 -15.88
C ILE A 185 -11.43 17.97 -17.23
N SER A 186 -10.72 19.11 -17.33
CA SER A 186 -10.68 19.91 -18.56
C SER A 186 -10.21 19.09 -19.77
N GLY A 187 -11.00 19.13 -20.84
CA GLY A 187 -10.75 18.37 -22.08
C GLY A 187 -9.41 18.65 -22.76
N ASP A 188 -8.78 19.78 -22.47
CA ASP A 188 -7.43 20.13 -22.94
C ASP A 188 -6.34 19.26 -22.29
N PHE A 189 -6.61 18.53 -21.22
CA PHE A 189 -5.66 17.70 -20.48
C PHE A 189 -5.88 16.19 -20.64
N GLN A 190 -6.35 15.70 -21.76
CA GLN A 190 -6.41 14.26 -22.13
C GLN A 190 -7.05 13.26 -21.10
N ASN A 191 -7.59 13.71 -19.99
CA ASN A 191 -8.05 12.85 -18.89
C ASN A 191 -9.59 12.66 -18.81
N ILE A 192 -10.33 12.95 -19.86
CA ILE A 192 -11.78 12.67 -19.95
C ILE A 192 -12.07 11.18 -19.66
N ARG A 193 -11.14 10.29 -19.97
CA ARG A 193 -11.29 8.85 -19.68
C ARG A 193 -11.33 8.53 -18.18
N ALA A 194 -10.63 9.29 -17.34
CA ALA A 194 -10.62 9.08 -15.89
C ALA A 194 -11.98 9.36 -15.27
N LEU A 195 -12.66 10.43 -15.70
CA LEU A 195 -13.99 10.77 -15.22
C LEU A 195 -15.03 9.74 -15.65
N VAL A 196 -14.96 9.24 -16.89
CA VAL A 196 -15.88 8.23 -17.42
C VAL A 196 -15.66 6.86 -16.79
N ALA A 197 -14.41 6.49 -16.53
CA ALA A 197 -14.06 5.20 -15.93
C ALA A 197 -14.13 5.21 -14.39
N GLY A 198 -14.16 6.38 -13.75
CA GLY A 198 -14.11 6.52 -12.28
C GLY A 198 -12.80 6.05 -11.65
N GLN A 199 -11.76 5.79 -12.46
CA GLN A 199 -10.46 5.31 -12.02
C GLN A 199 -9.34 6.07 -12.72
N ILE A 200 -8.32 6.46 -11.95
CA ILE A 200 -7.08 7.07 -12.46
C ILE A 200 -5.96 6.06 -12.23
N ASN A 201 -5.45 5.45 -13.30
CA ASN A 201 -4.31 4.53 -13.19
C ASN A 201 -2.98 5.27 -13.18
N THR A 202 -2.84 6.31 -14.01
CA THR A 202 -1.65 7.14 -14.10
C THR A 202 -2.04 8.61 -14.21
N PHE A 203 -1.42 9.47 -13.40
CA PHE A 203 -1.65 10.91 -13.42
C PHE A 203 -0.33 11.65 -13.22
N LEU A 204 -0.01 12.59 -14.10
CA LEU A 204 1.22 13.41 -14.06
C LEU A 204 2.54 12.60 -13.92
N GLY A 205 2.55 11.36 -14.40
CA GLY A 205 3.69 10.45 -14.30
C GLY A 205 3.74 9.60 -13.03
N PHE A 206 2.70 9.66 -12.19
CA PHE A 206 2.53 8.75 -11.05
C PHE A 206 1.56 7.63 -11.39
N THR A 207 1.88 6.41 -10.97
CA THR A 207 0.92 5.31 -10.88
C THR A 207 0.13 5.47 -9.59
N VAL A 208 -1.18 5.62 -9.72
CA VAL A 208 -2.06 5.89 -8.58
C VAL A 208 -2.57 4.59 -7.97
N HIS A 209 -2.44 4.47 -6.65
CA HIS A 209 -2.96 3.36 -5.85
C HIS A 209 -4.00 3.89 -4.88
N MET A 210 -5.25 3.49 -5.07
CA MET A 210 -6.36 3.89 -4.21
C MET A 210 -6.52 2.89 -3.07
N ILE A 211 -6.60 3.40 -1.85
CA ILE A 211 -6.88 2.64 -0.64
C ILE A 211 -8.16 3.21 -0.03
N GLY A 212 -9.11 2.34 0.30
CA GLY A 212 -10.33 2.70 1.03
C GLY A 212 -10.12 2.71 2.54
N ASP A 213 -11.19 2.98 3.28
CA ASP A 213 -11.20 2.82 4.74
C ASP A 213 -10.99 1.36 5.11
N ARG A 214 -10.02 1.11 5.96
CA ARG A 214 -9.63 -0.22 6.43
C ARG A 214 -9.16 -0.14 7.88
N ASP A 215 -9.43 -1.18 8.65
CA ASP A 215 -8.85 -1.34 10.00
C ASP A 215 -7.34 -1.57 9.94
N GLU A 216 -6.84 -2.19 8.86
CA GLU A 216 -5.43 -2.40 8.56
C GLU A 216 -5.11 -1.99 7.11
N GLY A 217 -3.94 -1.41 6.90
CA GLY A 217 -3.47 -0.99 5.57
C GLY A 217 -4.19 0.24 5.04
N GLY A 218 -4.77 1.05 5.92
CA GLY A 218 -5.38 2.34 5.63
C GLY A 218 -4.42 3.51 5.83
N LEU A 219 -4.71 4.65 5.17
CA LEU A 219 -4.00 5.90 5.40
C LEU A 219 -4.56 6.58 6.65
N ALA A 220 -3.70 6.93 7.59
CA ALA A 220 -4.08 7.59 8.83
C ALA A 220 -4.59 9.02 8.58
N ILE A 221 -5.57 9.43 9.38
CA ILE A 221 -6.02 10.83 9.50
C ILE A 221 -5.49 11.36 10.83
N ASP A 222 -4.93 12.56 10.82
CA ASP A 222 -4.49 13.23 12.04
C ASP A 222 -5.64 13.90 12.81
N GLY A 223 -5.36 14.42 14.00
CA GLY A 223 -6.35 15.13 14.83
C GLY A 223 -6.89 16.44 14.22
N SER A 224 -6.32 16.89 13.12
CA SER A 224 -6.74 18.07 12.36
C SER A 224 -7.60 17.73 11.14
N SER A 225 -8.02 16.49 10.98
CA SER A 225 -8.67 15.95 9.78
C SER A 225 -7.80 16.02 8.51
N ASP A 226 -6.49 15.96 8.68
CA ASP A 226 -5.54 15.90 7.58
C ASP A 226 -5.12 14.44 7.36
N ARG A 227 -5.26 13.96 6.11
CA ARG A 227 -4.78 12.66 5.67
C ARG A 227 -3.46 12.82 4.93
N ILE A 228 -2.50 11.97 5.24
CA ILE A 228 -1.20 11.96 4.58
C ILE A 228 -1.22 10.96 3.45
N CYS A 229 -1.08 11.45 2.22
CA CYS A 229 -0.87 10.67 1.02
C CYS A 229 0.63 10.61 0.72
N TYR A 230 1.09 9.52 0.12
CA TYR A 230 2.51 9.31 -0.14
C TYR A 230 2.80 9.25 -1.62
N ALA A 231 3.71 10.13 -2.08
CA ALA A 231 4.28 10.09 -3.43
C ALA A 231 5.74 9.66 -3.36
N PHE A 232 6.12 8.56 -4.00
CA PHE A 232 7.46 8.02 -3.89
C PHE A 232 7.91 7.30 -5.17
N HIS A 233 9.21 7.11 -5.26
CA HIS A 233 9.83 6.30 -6.30
C HIS A 233 10.10 4.88 -5.80
N LYS A 234 9.84 3.86 -6.61
CA LYS A 234 9.99 2.44 -6.27
C LYS A 234 11.32 2.10 -5.59
N MET A 235 12.43 2.67 -6.06
CA MET A 235 13.76 2.39 -5.53
C MET A 235 14.05 3.10 -4.20
N ALA A 236 13.21 4.05 -3.78
CA ALA A 236 13.37 4.76 -2.51
C ALA A 236 12.94 3.91 -1.31
N VAL A 237 12.08 2.91 -1.54
CA VAL A 237 11.50 2.06 -0.48
C VAL A 237 11.95 0.63 -0.67
N ALA A 238 12.57 0.05 0.36
CA ALA A 238 12.96 -1.36 0.40
C ALA A 238 11.90 -2.19 1.12
N CYS A 239 11.60 -3.35 0.54
CA CYS A 239 10.78 -4.38 1.16
C CYS A 239 11.54 -5.70 1.17
N ALA A 240 11.67 -6.32 2.33
CA ALA A 240 12.25 -7.63 2.51
C ALA A 240 11.14 -8.64 2.83
N VAL A 241 11.14 -9.76 2.13
CA VAL A 241 10.18 -10.86 2.32
C VAL A 241 10.95 -12.13 2.60
N GLY A 242 10.79 -12.67 3.81
CA GLY A 242 11.33 -13.96 4.20
C GLY A 242 10.41 -15.10 3.76
N ILE A 243 9.15 -15.05 4.20
CA ILE A 243 8.09 -15.97 3.80
C ILE A 243 7.05 -15.18 3.02
N ALA A 244 6.85 -15.52 1.75
CA ALA A 244 5.79 -14.94 0.93
C ALA A 244 4.41 -15.33 1.49
N PRO A 245 3.35 -14.55 1.24
CA PRO A 245 2.00 -14.90 1.67
C PRO A 245 1.64 -16.32 1.23
N LYS A 246 1.37 -17.21 2.18
CA LYS A 246 1.03 -18.61 1.93
C LYS A 246 -0.09 -19.03 2.85
N THR A 247 -1.16 -19.59 2.29
CA THR A 247 -2.29 -20.14 3.04
C THR A 247 -2.18 -21.67 3.08
N GLU A 248 -2.35 -22.25 4.26
CA GLU A 248 -2.37 -23.69 4.51
C GLU A 248 -3.63 -24.07 5.28
N VAL A 249 -4.14 -25.28 5.00
CA VAL A 249 -5.27 -25.88 5.70
C VAL A 249 -4.82 -27.20 6.30
N ASN A 250 -4.77 -27.28 7.63
CA ASN A 250 -4.28 -28.44 8.34
C ASN A 250 -5.35 -28.96 9.32
N TYR A 251 -5.53 -30.27 9.38
CA TYR A 251 -6.38 -30.90 10.37
C TYR A 251 -5.69 -30.99 11.72
N ILE A 252 -6.36 -30.54 12.77
CA ILE A 252 -5.86 -30.60 14.16
C ILE A 252 -6.73 -31.57 14.96
N PRO A 253 -6.20 -32.78 15.25
CA PRO A 253 -6.97 -33.82 15.94
C PRO A 253 -7.44 -33.42 17.35
N GLU A 254 -6.63 -32.66 18.09
CA GLU A 254 -6.93 -32.21 19.46
C GLU A 254 -8.18 -31.32 19.53
N LYS A 255 -8.49 -30.61 18.43
CA LYS A 255 -9.64 -29.69 18.34
C LYS A 255 -10.76 -30.23 17.44
N THR A 256 -10.57 -31.41 16.82
CA THR A 256 -11.48 -31.96 15.82
C THR A 256 -11.91 -30.96 14.74
N SER A 257 -10.98 -30.08 14.36
CA SER A 257 -11.22 -28.95 13.48
C SER A 257 -10.09 -28.82 12.46
N PHE A 258 -10.38 -28.17 11.33
CA PHE A 258 -9.38 -27.71 10.41
C PHE A 258 -8.91 -26.32 10.80
N LEU A 259 -7.60 -26.11 10.84
CA LEU A 259 -6.98 -24.79 10.98
C LEU A 259 -6.64 -24.26 9.59
N VAL A 260 -7.27 -23.15 9.23
CA VAL A 260 -6.91 -22.37 8.03
C VAL A 260 -5.97 -21.26 8.49
N THR A 261 -4.72 -21.29 8.04
CA THR A 261 -3.69 -20.33 8.45
C THR A 261 -3.03 -19.71 7.23
N SER A 262 -2.90 -18.39 7.21
CA SER A 262 -2.05 -17.69 6.26
C SER A 262 -0.90 -17.01 7.01
N MET A 263 0.30 -17.11 6.44
CA MET A 263 1.55 -16.67 7.04
C MET A 263 2.26 -15.68 6.12
N LEU A 264 2.94 -14.70 6.72
CA LEU A 264 3.77 -13.71 6.03
C LEU A 264 4.95 -13.34 6.93
N SER A 265 6.18 -13.32 6.39
CA SER A 265 7.33 -12.72 7.06
C SER A 265 7.84 -11.58 6.19
N MET A 266 7.65 -10.34 6.64
CA MET A 266 7.94 -9.15 5.85
C MET A 266 8.40 -7.98 6.71
N GLY A 267 9.23 -7.12 6.12
CA GLY A 267 9.60 -5.83 6.66
C GLY A 267 9.77 -4.81 5.53
N ALA A 268 9.63 -3.54 5.85
CA ALA A 268 9.87 -2.44 4.91
C ALA A 268 10.62 -1.30 5.60
N SER A 269 11.38 -0.53 4.82
CA SER A 269 12.06 0.69 5.27
C SER A 269 12.36 1.60 4.09
N VAL A 270 12.42 2.89 4.33
CA VAL A 270 12.83 3.87 3.31
C VAL A 270 14.36 3.89 3.24
N ILE A 271 14.90 3.71 2.02
CA ILE A 271 16.35 3.75 1.73
C ILE A 271 16.81 5.18 1.49
N ASP A 272 16.00 5.93 0.70
CA ASP A 272 16.35 7.27 0.27
C ASP A 272 15.15 8.21 0.45
N THR A 273 15.27 9.13 1.39
CA THR A 273 14.23 10.12 1.70
C THR A 273 14.05 11.18 0.61
N ASP A 274 15.04 11.38 -0.26
CA ASP A 274 14.92 12.27 -1.41
C ASP A 274 13.88 11.75 -2.43
N GLY A 275 13.63 10.44 -2.44
CA GLY A 275 12.63 9.79 -3.29
C GLY A 275 11.24 9.66 -2.66
N LEU A 276 10.99 10.27 -1.50
CA LEU A 276 9.71 10.26 -0.77
C LEU A 276 9.19 11.68 -0.57
N VAL A 277 7.92 11.90 -0.84
CA VAL A 277 7.19 13.15 -0.60
C VAL A 277 5.88 12.85 0.11
N ASP A 278 5.67 13.48 1.25
CA ASP A 278 4.39 13.46 1.95
C ASP A 278 3.47 14.54 1.39
N VAL A 279 2.23 14.18 1.09
CA VAL A 279 1.21 15.09 0.59
C VAL A 279 0.08 15.16 1.59
N THR A 280 0.00 16.26 2.33
CA THR A 280 -1.03 16.47 3.34
C THR A 280 -2.30 16.99 2.68
N CYS A 281 -3.42 16.30 2.91
CA CYS A 281 -4.73 16.59 2.33
C CYS A 281 -5.74 16.80 3.45
N ARG A 282 -6.43 17.97 3.45
CA ARG A 282 -7.52 18.24 4.38
C ARG A 282 -8.78 17.56 3.88
N GLU A 283 -9.28 16.58 4.63
CA GLU A 283 -10.61 16.01 4.36
C GLU A 283 -11.69 16.89 5.02
N SER A 284 -12.71 17.22 4.24
CA SER A 284 -13.85 18.06 4.66
C SER A 284 -15.03 17.20 5.09
#